data_f418e950e511ac0beb864f7c8ee381f3
#
_entry.id   f418e950e511ac0beb864f7c8ee381f3
#
_cell.length_a   1.000
_cell.length_b   1.000
_cell.length_c   1.000
_cell.angle_alpha   90.00
_cell.angle_beta   90.00
_cell.angle_gamma   90.00
#
_symmetry.space_group_name_H-M   'P 1'
#
loop_
_entity.id
_entity.type
_entity.pdbx_description
1 polymer ?
#
loop_
_entity_poly.entity_id
_entity_poly.type
_entity_poly.pdbx_seq_one_letter_code
_entity_poly.pdbx_strand_id
1 'polypeptide(L)'
;SLRRQRQMCIRDSYKRWGADATNMNWSETYTALQQNTVEGEENPLPAIDAASVQEVQPYCSMWDAIYDCLFFCINQDIYDGLTPEQQAVVDECGQKAVEYERYINRSSDNEIKERWESKNGVTFTEKADMDIDSFKEAVDGVDEWFVNELKSQGYEDGQDLVDLFTK
;
A
#
# COMPACT_ATOMS: atom_id res chain seq x y z
N SER A 1 -8.61 -7.04 -15.97
CA SER A 1 -7.25 -6.52 -15.90
C SER A 1 -6.66 -6.81 -14.52
N LEU A 2 -5.34 -6.95 -14.41
CA LEU A 2 -4.60 -7.22 -13.14
C LEU A 2 -4.96 -6.21 -12.03
N ARG A 3 -5.19 -4.95 -12.37
CA ARG A 3 -5.63 -3.92 -11.42
C ARG A 3 -6.98 -4.24 -10.78
N ARG A 4 -7.93 -4.74 -11.58
CA ARG A 4 -9.27 -5.13 -11.09
C ARG A 4 -9.19 -6.32 -10.14
N GLN A 5 -8.30 -7.27 -10.42
CA GLN A 5 -8.09 -8.47 -9.60
C GLN A 5 -7.44 -8.12 -8.25
N ARG A 6 -6.38 -7.29 -8.25
CA ARG A 6 -5.76 -6.78 -7.02
C ARG A 6 -6.81 -6.11 -6.12
N GLN A 7 -7.67 -5.27 -6.69
CA GLN A 7 -8.73 -4.60 -5.94
C GLN A 7 -9.77 -5.58 -5.38
N MET A 8 -10.06 -6.68 -6.08
CA MET A 8 -10.99 -7.71 -5.59
C MET A 8 -10.40 -8.45 -4.37
N CYS A 9 -9.13 -8.87 -4.43
CA CYS A 9 -8.46 -9.53 -3.31
C CYS A 9 -8.42 -8.66 -2.06
N ILE A 10 -8.05 -7.37 -2.21
CA ILE A 10 -8.04 -6.40 -1.12
C ILE A 10 -9.44 -6.29 -0.49
N ARG A 11 -10.47 -6.09 -1.30
CA ARG A 11 -11.86 -5.98 -0.81
C ARG A 11 -12.33 -7.22 -0.08
N ASP A 12 -11.99 -8.41 -0.57
CA ASP A 12 -12.38 -9.66 0.08
C ASP A 12 -11.69 -9.85 1.44
N SER A 13 -10.42 -9.47 1.55
CA SER A 13 -9.72 -9.48 2.84
C SER A 13 -10.37 -8.51 3.84
N TYR A 14 -10.61 -7.26 3.43
CA TYR A 14 -11.28 -6.29 4.29
C TYR A 14 -12.69 -6.72 4.69
N LYS A 15 -13.45 -7.32 3.78
CA LYS A 15 -14.77 -7.86 4.08
C LYS A 15 -14.71 -8.99 5.11
N ARG A 16 -13.70 -9.85 5.06
CA ARG A 16 -13.49 -10.90 6.07
C ARG A 16 -13.12 -10.31 7.43
N TRP A 17 -12.48 -9.16 7.48
CA TRP A 17 -12.24 -8.39 8.70
C TRP A 17 -13.47 -7.58 9.16
N GLY A 18 -14.59 -7.68 8.45
CA GLY A 18 -15.83 -7.00 8.79
C GLY A 18 -15.97 -5.57 8.25
N ALA A 19 -15.04 -5.12 7.41
CA ALA A 19 -15.11 -3.81 6.77
C ALA A 19 -15.78 -3.87 5.39
N ASP A 20 -16.50 -2.83 5.01
CA ASP A 20 -17.09 -2.66 3.68
C ASP A 20 -16.18 -1.76 2.81
N ALA A 21 -15.18 -2.38 2.18
CA ALA A 21 -14.18 -1.65 1.41
C ALA A 21 -14.76 -1.10 0.10
N THR A 22 -14.61 0.20 -0.11
CA THR A 22 -15.00 0.90 -1.34
C THR A 22 -13.80 1.47 -2.08
N ASN A 23 -13.89 1.55 -3.41
CA ASN A 23 -12.86 2.16 -4.23
C ASN A 23 -13.21 3.62 -4.50
N MET A 24 -12.24 4.51 -4.25
CA MET A 24 -12.35 5.92 -4.60
C MET A 24 -11.02 6.47 -5.12
N ASN A 25 -11.06 7.67 -5.70
CA ASN A 25 -9.84 8.37 -6.07
C ASN A 25 -9.15 8.90 -4.82
N TRP A 26 -7.83 8.79 -4.75
CA TRP A 26 -7.06 9.29 -3.62
C TRP A 26 -7.31 10.77 -3.32
N SER A 27 -7.47 11.58 -4.37
CA SER A 27 -7.79 13.01 -4.24
C SER A 27 -9.15 13.32 -3.56
N GLU A 28 -10.03 12.34 -3.45
CA GLU A 28 -11.36 12.47 -2.84
C GLU A 28 -11.38 11.94 -1.39
N THR A 29 -10.34 11.16 -1.00
CA THR A 29 -10.29 10.44 0.28
C THR A 29 -10.35 11.39 1.48
N TYR A 30 -9.57 12.49 1.49
CA TYR A 30 -9.61 13.47 2.58
C TYR A 30 -11.03 14.01 2.82
N THR A 31 -11.71 14.43 1.75
CA THR A 31 -13.07 14.97 1.86
C THR A 31 -14.07 13.91 2.29
N ALA A 32 -13.93 12.67 1.81
CA ALA A 32 -14.80 11.56 2.18
C ALA A 32 -14.67 11.20 3.67
N LEU A 33 -13.45 11.19 4.21
CA LEU A 33 -13.16 10.99 5.63
C LEU A 33 -13.69 12.16 6.48
N GLN A 34 -13.46 13.39 6.02
CA GLN A 34 -13.95 14.60 6.72
C GLN A 34 -15.48 14.62 6.82
N GLN A 35 -16.18 14.12 5.79
CA GLN A 35 -17.64 14.05 5.75
C GLN A 35 -18.20 12.75 6.35
N ASN A 36 -17.36 11.86 6.86
CA ASN A 36 -17.73 10.53 7.33
C ASN A 36 -18.49 9.69 6.28
N THR A 37 -18.19 9.89 4.98
CA THR A 37 -18.69 9.03 3.89
C THR A 37 -17.97 7.70 3.89
N VAL A 38 -16.71 7.70 4.31
CA VAL A 38 -15.93 6.53 4.70
C VAL A 38 -15.35 6.76 6.09
N GLU A 39 -15.14 5.70 6.86
CA GLU A 39 -14.74 5.77 8.27
C GLU A 39 -13.24 5.61 8.48
N GLY A 40 -12.52 5.13 7.48
CA GLY A 40 -11.07 4.92 7.54
C GLY A 40 -10.47 4.67 6.18
N GLU A 41 -9.15 4.66 6.16
CA GLU A 41 -8.35 4.34 4.97
C GLU A 41 -7.06 3.60 5.37
N GLU A 42 -6.36 3.04 4.42
CA GLU A 42 -5.10 2.35 4.64
C GLU A 42 -4.09 2.77 3.59
N ASN A 43 -2.97 3.31 4.06
CA ASN A 43 -1.82 3.71 3.25
C ASN A 43 -0.55 3.83 4.11
N PRO A 44 0.65 3.89 3.51
CA PRO A 44 1.87 4.21 4.23
C PRO A 44 1.83 5.62 4.85
N LEU A 45 2.40 5.78 6.06
CA LEU A 45 2.41 7.07 6.79
C LEU A 45 2.84 8.28 5.94
N PRO A 46 3.89 8.20 5.10
CA PRO A 46 4.26 9.33 4.25
C PRO A 46 3.19 9.74 3.24
N ALA A 47 2.41 8.80 2.72
CA ALA A 47 1.31 9.09 1.80
C ALA A 47 0.13 9.75 2.51
N ILE A 48 -0.21 9.27 3.70
CA ILE A 48 -1.25 9.84 4.58
C ILE A 48 -0.87 11.28 4.97
N ASP A 49 0.39 11.49 5.36
CA ASP A 49 0.93 12.79 5.74
C ASP A 49 0.88 13.80 4.59
N ALA A 50 1.29 13.39 3.39
CA ALA A 50 1.26 14.23 2.20
C ALA A 50 -0.17 14.67 1.82
N ALA A 51 -1.18 13.86 2.16
CA ALA A 51 -2.59 14.17 1.94
C ALA A 51 -3.29 14.82 3.14
N SER A 52 -2.55 15.09 4.23
CA SER A 52 -3.07 15.70 5.47
C SER A 52 -4.23 14.93 6.13
N VAL A 53 -4.35 13.63 5.88
CA VAL A 53 -5.46 12.82 6.40
C VAL A 53 -5.48 12.75 7.93
N GLN A 54 -4.33 12.86 8.59
CA GLN A 54 -4.20 12.96 10.05
C GLN A 54 -4.97 14.14 10.67
N GLU A 55 -5.36 15.14 9.87
CA GLU A 55 -6.17 16.26 10.38
C GLU A 55 -7.64 15.87 10.60
N VAL A 56 -8.10 14.82 9.94
CA VAL A 56 -9.50 14.35 9.96
C VAL A 56 -9.65 12.93 10.53
N GLN A 57 -8.53 12.26 10.86
CA GLN A 57 -8.50 10.92 11.45
C GLN A 57 -7.66 10.90 12.71
N PRO A 58 -8.30 10.77 13.90
CA PRO A 58 -7.61 10.87 15.18
C PRO A 58 -6.95 9.57 15.64
N TYR A 59 -7.11 8.47 14.93
CA TYR A 59 -6.56 7.16 15.30
C TYR A 59 -5.78 6.55 14.13
N CYS A 60 -4.61 5.96 14.46
CA CYS A 60 -3.76 5.27 13.49
C CYS A 60 -3.28 3.94 14.07
N SER A 61 -3.53 2.86 13.36
CA SER A 61 -3.08 1.51 13.74
C SER A 61 -1.88 1.08 12.90
N MET A 62 -0.75 0.83 13.55
CA MET A 62 0.53 0.43 12.95
C MET A 62 0.61 -1.09 12.85
N TRP A 63 -0.13 -1.70 11.93
CA TRP A 63 -0.29 -3.15 11.87
C TRP A 63 0.69 -3.87 10.92
N ASP A 64 1.41 -3.14 10.05
CA ASP A 64 2.44 -3.68 9.13
C ASP A 64 1.96 -4.87 8.27
N ALA A 65 0.71 -4.84 7.83
CA ALA A 65 0.14 -5.96 7.11
C ALA A 65 0.32 -5.86 5.59
N ILE A 66 0.55 -4.66 5.06
CA ILE A 66 0.61 -4.43 3.62
C ILE A 66 1.98 -3.87 3.26
N TYR A 67 2.59 -4.50 2.27
CA TYR A 67 3.80 -4.00 1.62
C TYR A 67 3.41 -3.37 0.28
N ASP A 68 3.52 -2.05 0.17
CA ASP A 68 3.23 -1.33 -1.06
C ASP A 68 4.50 -1.10 -1.88
N CYS A 69 4.47 -1.55 -3.14
CA CYS A 69 5.57 -1.40 -4.08
C CYS A 69 5.24 -0.33 -5.11
N LEU A 70 6.06 0.70 -5.19
CA LEU A 70 6.01 1.69 -6.26
C LEU A 70 7.00 1.34 -7.36
N PHE A 71 6.56 1.47 -8.62
CA PHE A 71 7.41 1.29 -9.79
C PHE A 71 7.81 2.64 -10.35
N PHE A 72 9.12 2.85 -10.49
CA PHE A 72 9.67 4.01 -11.19
C PHE A 72 9.84 3.61 -12.67
N CYS A 73 9.02 4.16 -13.55
CA CYS A 73 8.93 3.74 -14.94
C CYS A 73 9.19 4.90 -15.91
N ILE A 74 9.77 4.58 -17.06
CA ILE A 74 9.88 5.47 -18.21
C ILE A 74 9.20 4.80 -19.43
N ASN A 75 8.64 5.58 -20.33
CA ASN A 75 8.12 5.05 -21.60
C ASN A 75 9.27 4.53 -22.46
N GLN A 76 9.12 3.31 -23.03
CA GLN A 76 10.16 2.63 -23.78
C GLN A 76 10.59 3.42 -25.02
N ASP A 77 9.65 3.97 -25.79
CA ASP A 77 9.99 4.72 -27.00
C ASP A 77 10.77 6.01 -26.69
N ILE A 78 10.48 6.64 -25.54
CA ILE A 78 11.24 7.80 -25.06
C ILE A 78 12.65 7.37 -24.67
N TYR A 79 12.79 6.27 -23.92
CA TYR A 79 14.09 5.78 -23.49
C TYR A 79 14.97 5.36 -24.67
N ASP A 80 14.42 4.64 -25.65
CA ASP A 80 15.10 4.18 -26.85
C ASP A 80 15.49 5.35 -27.79
N GLY A 81 14.79 6.48 -27.69
CA GLY A 81 15.14 7.70 -28.42
C GLY A 81 16.29 8.52 -27.82
N LEU A 82 16.78 8.15 -26.62
CA LEU A 82 17.92 8.80 -25.97
C LEU A 82 19.25 8.28 -26.54
N THR A 83 20.30 9.13 -26.48
CA THR A 83 21.65 8.65 -26.77
C THR A 83 22.14 7.71 -25.66
N PRO A 84 23.14 6.84 -25.94
CA PRO A 84 23.70 5.94 -24.89
C PRO A 84 24.18 6.69 -23.64
N GLU A 85 24.73 7.88 -23.79
CA GLU A 85 25.18 8.72 -22.68
C GLU A 85 23.99 9.24 -21.86
N GLN A 86 22.87 9.60 -22.52
CA GLN A 86 21.65 10.04 -21.85
C GLN A 86 20.96 8.87 -21.13
N GLN A 87 20.92 7.67 -21.74
CA GLN A 87 20.41 6.47 -21.10
C GLN A 87 21.17 6.14 -19.83
N ALA A 88 22.53 6.20 -19.88
CA ALA A 88 23.36 5.97 -18.70
C ALA A 88 23.05 6.96 -17.55
N VAL A 89 22.81 8.23 -17.87
CA VAL A 89 22.42 9.24 -16.87
C VAL A 89 21.04 8.94 -16.28
N VAL A 90 20.07 8.57 -17.12
CA VAL A 90 18.71 8.21 -16.66
C VAL A 90 18.76 7.00 -15.74
N ASP A 91 19.50 5.95 -16.09
CA ASP A 91 19.65 4.74 -15.29
C ASP A 91 20.31 5.03 -13.93
N GLU A 92 21.41 5.78 -13.94
CA GLU A 92 22.12 6.17 -12.70
C GLU A 92 21.23 7.03 -11.80
N CYS A 93 20.55 8.04 -12.35
CA CYS A 93 19.67 8.89 -11.59
C CYS A 93 18.44 8.14 -11.07
N GLY A 94 17.89 7.24 -11.89
CA GLY A 94 16.77 6.38 -11.49
C GLY A 94 17.12 5.49 -10.30
N GLN A 95 18.27 4.82 -10.35
CA GLN A 95 18.74 4.00 -9.25
C GLN A 95 18.97 4.82 -7.97
N LYS A 96 19.63 5.98 -8.06
CA LYS A 96 19.85 6.87 -6.92
C LYS A 96 18.52 7.39 -6.33
N ALA A 97 17.53 7.69 -7.17
CA ALA A 97 16.22 8.14 -6.73
C ALA A 97 15.50 7.04 -5.93
N VAL A 98 15.54 5.78 -6.39
CA VAL A 98 14.96 4.63 -5.69
C VAL A 98 15.65 4.37 -4.34
N GLU A 99 16.99 4.45 -4.30
CA GLU A 99 17.75 4.27 -3.05
C GLU A 99 17.45 5.39 -2.04
N TYR A 100 17.35 6.63 -2.51
CA TYR A 100 17.02 7.78 -1.67
C TYR A 100 15.59 7.73 -1.15
N GLU A 101 14.63 7.35 -1.99
CA GLU A 101 13.24 7.17 -1.61
C GLU A 101 13.09 6.12 -0.49
N ARG A 102 13.72 4.96 -0.65
CA ARG A 102 13.72 3.92 0.39
C ARG A 102 14.33 4.40 1.71
N TYR A 103 15.39 5.19 1.63
CA TYR A 103 16.02 5.78 2.82
C TYR A 103 15.05 6.75 3.52
N ILE A 104 14.44 7.67 2.78
CA ILE A 104 13.51 8.66 3.34
C ILE A 104 12.29 7.97 3.96
N ASN A 105 11.65 7.05 3.25
CA ASN A 105 10.48 6.35 3.77
C ASN A 105 10.76 5.60 5.09
N ARG A 106 11.88 4.90 5.16
CA ARG A 106 12.26 4.19 6.39
C ARG A 106 12.63 5.11 7.56
N SER A 107 13.16 6.30 7.28
CA SER A 107 13.61 7.25 8.30
C SER A 107 12.52 8.21 8.77
N SER A 108 11.48 8.43 7.96
CA SER A 108 10.46 9.45 8.24
C SER A 108 9.35 9.01 9.20
N ASP A 109 9.11 7.71 9.35
CA ASP A 109 7.97 7.21 10.12
C ASP A 109 7.95 7.70 11.58
N ASN A 110 9.10 7.66 12.25
CA ASN A 110 9.19 8.13 13.64
C ASN A 110 8.93 9.64 13.75
N GLU A 111 9.49 10.44 12.83
CA GLU A 111 9.28 11.89 12.79
C GLU A 111 7.80 12.23 12.53
N ILE A 112 7.17 11.51 11.62
CA ILE A 112 5.74 11.66 11.29
C ILE A 112 4.90 11.34 12.54
N LYS A 113 5.16 10.21 13.21
CA LYS A 113 4.43 9.80 14.42
C LYS A 113 4.53 10.86 15.50
N GLU A 114 5.74 11.27 15.88
CA GLU A 114 5.96 12.31 16.91
C GLU A 114 5.24 13.62 16.57
N ARG A 115 5.24 14.00 15.30
CA ARG A 115 4.57 15.21 14.83
C ARG A 115 3.04 15.09 14.90
N TRP A 116 2.47 13.96 14.49
CA TRP A 116 1.03 13.74 14.53
C TRP A 116 0.51 13.66 15.97
N GLU A 117 1.21 12.98 16.87
CA GLU A 117 0.88 12.95 18.30
C GLU A 117 0.89 14.34 18.90
N SER A 118 1.98 15.09 18.66
CA SER A 118 2.16 16.39 19.32
C SER A 118 1.33 17.52 18.75
N LYS A 119 1.09 17.53 17.42
CA LYS A 119 0.41 18.64 16.73
C LYS A 119 -1.04 18.35 16.38
N ASN A 120 -1.34 17.11 16.01
CA ASN A 120 -2.67 16.71 15.53
C ASN A 120 -3.46 15.92 16.59
N GLY A 121 -2.80 15.47 17.66
CA GLY A 121 -3.43 14.67 18.71
C GLY A 121 -3.82 13.27 18.26
N VAL A 122 -3.14 12.73 17.24
CA VAL A 122 -3.38 11.37 16.75
C VAL A 122 -2.95 10.35 17.79
N THR A 123 -3.78 9.37 18.05
CA THR A 123 -3.47 8.24 18.92
C THR A 123 -3.02 7.05 18.07
N PHE A 124 -1.82 6.55 18.33
CA PHE A 124 -1.29 5.36 17.68
C PHE A 124 -1.56 4.10 18.48
N THR A 125 -1.94 3.03 17.78
CA THR A 125 -1.97 1.67 18.32
C THR A 125 -0.84 0.89 17.65
N GLU A 126 0.10 0.41 18.44
CA GLU A 126 1.23 -0.37 17.92
C GLU A 126 0.81 -1.81 17.65
N LYS A 127 1.48 -2.45 16.69
CA LYS A 127 1.24 -3.85 16.33
C LYS A 127 1.27 -4.81 17.51
N ALA A 128 2.15 -4.55 18.50
CA ALA A 128 2.26 -5.36 19.70
C ALA A 128 1.01 -5.34 20.59
N ASP A 129 0.18 -4.30 20.46
CA ASP A 129 -1.06 -4.11 21.22
C ASP A 129 -2.30 -4.61 20.46
N MET A 130 -2.12 -5.21 19.29
CA MET A 130 -3.19 -5.74 18.44
C MET A 130 -3.23 -7.26 18.47
N ASP A 131 -4.41 -7.83 18.33
CA ASP A 131 -4.61 -9.26 18.10
C ASP A 131 -4.40 -9.62 16.62
N ILE A 132 -3.12 -9.57 16.17
CA ILE A 132 -2.75 -9.86 14.79
C ILE A 132 -3.12 -11.27 14.34
N ASP A 133 -3.15 -12.22 15.28
CA ASP A 133 -3.49 -13.60 14.93
C ASP A 133 -4.96 -13.74 14.56
N SER A 134 -5.87 -13.00 15.19
CA SER A 134 -7.28 -12.96 14.77
C SER A 134 -7.46 -12.38 13.35
N PHE A 135 -6.64 -11.38 12.98
CA PHE A 135 -6.64 -10.84 11.62
C PHE A 135 -6.16 -11.86 10.58
N LYS A 136 -5.12 -12.63 10.91
CA LYS A 136 -4.62 -13.69 10.02
C LYS A 136 -5.64 -14.83 9.86
N GLU A 137 -6.25 -15.28 10.96
CA GLU A 137 -7.28 -16.32 10.93
C GLU A 137 -8.49 -15.92 10.08
N ALA A 138 -8.91 -14.66 10.15
CA ALA A 138 -10.05 -14.17 9.38
C ALA A 138 -9.82 -14.23 7.86
N VAL A 139 -8.57 -14.14 7.40
CA VAL A 139 -8.22 -14.20 5.97
C VAL A 139 -7.66 -15.54 5.54
N ASP A 140 -7.73 -16.56 6.38
CA ASP A 140 -7.30 -17.90 6.03
C ASP A 140 -7.99 -18.40 4.75
N GLY A 141 -7.23 -19.02 3.84
CA GLY A 141 -7.69 -19.50 2.53
C GLY A 141 -7.87 -18.42 1.45
N VAL A 142 -7.47 -17.15 1.69
CA VAL A 142 -7.45 -16.11 0.63
C VAL A 142 -6.43 -16.44 -0.45
N ASP A 143 -5.32 -17.03 -0.09
CA ASP A 143 -4.27 -17.50 -1.00
C ASP A 143 -4.76 -18.63 -1.92
N GLU A 144 -5.46 -19.63 -1.40
CA GLU A 144 -6.09 -20.68 -2.20
C GLU A 144 -7.14 -20.11 -3.15
N TRP A 145 -7.95 -19.17 -2.66
CA TRP A 145 -8.92 -18.48 -3.51
C TRP A 145 -8.21 -17.71 -4.63
N PHE A 146 -7.12 -17.00 -4.34
CA PHE A 146 -6.33 -16.25 -5.33
C PHE A 146 -5.75 -17.18 -6.40
N VAL A 147 -5.17 -18.32 -6.02
CA VAL A 147 -4.65 -19.32 -6.95
C VAL A 147 -5.76 -19.85 -7.87
N ASN A 148 -6.93 -20.17 -7.32
CA ASN A 148 -8.07 -20.66 -8.09
C ASN A 148 -8.62 -19.60 -9.06
N GLU A 149 -8.66 -18.34 -8.63
CA GLU A 149 -9.08 -17.22 -9.49
C GLU A 149 -8.11 -17.03 -10.66
N LEU A 150 -6.80 -17.07 -10.43
CA LEU A 150 -5.78 -17.00 -11.49
C LEU A 150 -5.93 -18.16 -12.48
N LYS A 151 -6.13 -19.39 -11.99
CA LYS A 151 -6.37 -20.57 -12.86
C LYS A 151 -7.61 -20.41 -13.73
N SER A 152 -8.69 -19.86 -13.18
CA SER A 152 -9.93 -19.61 -13.92
C SER A 152 -9.72 -18.65 -15.11
N GLN A 153 -8.66 -17.83 -15.04
CA GLN A 153 -8.29 -16.86 -16.06
C GLN A 153 -7.16 -17.34 -16.98
N GLY A 154 -6.73 -18.60 -16.83
CA GLY A 154 -5.72 -19.24 -17.67
C GLY A 154 -4.27 -19.01 -17.21
N TYR A 155 -4.05 -18.55 -15.95
CA TYR A 155 -2.72 -18.45 -15.36
C TYR A 155 -2.47 -19.67 -14.47
N GLU A 156 -1.51 -20.51 -14.85
CA GLU A 156 -1.22 -21.77 -14.13
C GLU A 156 -0.18 -21.61 -12.99
N ASP A 157 0.56 -20.50 -12.98
CA ASP A 157 1.67 -20.20 -12.06
C ASP A 157 1.24 -19.48 -10.76
N GLY A 158 -0.06 -19.45 -10.49
CA GLY A 158 -0.59 -18.76 -9.31
C GLY A 158 -0.04 -19.28 -7.99
N GLN A 159 0.22 -20.59 -7.87
CA GLN A 159 0.83 -21.16 -6.65
C GLN A 159 2.27 -20.71 -6.46
N ASP A 160 3.05 -20.67 -7.55
CA ASP A 160 4.45 -20.22 -7.50
C ASP A 160 4.54 -18.75 -7.03
N LEU A 161 3.58 -17.92 -7.42
CA LEU A 161 3.49 -16.54 -6.93
C LEU A 161 3.20 -16.47 -5.43
N VAL A 162 2.23 -17.23 -4.92
CA VAL A 162 1.93 -17.30 -3.48
C VAL A 162 3.15 -17.76 -2.70
N ASP A 163 3.82 -18.81 -3.17
CA ASP A 163 5.01 -19.38 -2.53
C ASP A 163 6.19 -18.40 -2.43
N LEU A 164 6.27 -17.38 -3.30
CA LEU A 164 7.29 -16.33 -3.20
C LEU A 164 7.07 -15.38 -2.00
N PHE A 165 5.83 -15.23 -1.55
CA PHE A 165 5.46 -14.31 -0.47
C PHE A 165 5.25 -15.00 0.88
N THR A 166 5.12 -16.33 0.89
CA THR A 166 4.83 -17.11 2.12
C THR A 166 6.05 -17.87 2.66
N LYS A 167 7.17 -17.85 1.94
CA LYS A 167 8.48 -18.41 2.37
C LYS A 167 9.37 -17.33 2.95
#